data_91425e41c1cf87e475008c877664c16a
#
_entry.id   91425e41c1cf87e475008c877664c16a
#
_cell.length_a   1.000
_cell.length_b   1.000
_cell.length_c   1.000
_cell.angle_alpha   90.00
_cell.angle_beta   90.00
_cell.angle_gamma   90.00
#
_symmetry.space_group_name_H-M   'P 1'
#
loop_
_entity.id
_entity.type
_entity.pdbx_description
1 polymer ?
#
loop_
_entity_poly.entity_id
_entity_poly.type
_entity_poly.pdbx_seq_one_letter_code
_entity_poly.pdbx_strand_id
1 'polypeptide(L)'
;MRKTLGIAIIILLGLSELALGQTGMDAFKSLKKVEAKIESGVSYEAYPQVLADAKQKVDMFLESSKAKTYPQFAYHIKTAMDYYMTAEDVWDIKFNCKDEFVMEMIGINTNCGRQIKRLYHNSKAEILPGNLGPFYVISNVLRNIFNDASNQLKKASEILKSD
;
A
#
# COMPACT_ATOMS: atom_id res chain seq x y z
N MET A 1 -10.50 -19.96 -32.63
CA MET A 1 -10.78 -20.14 -31.21
C MET A 1 -10.16 -19.09 -30.24
N ARG A 2 -9.49 -17.99 -30.72
CA ARG A 2 -8.89 -16.96 -29.86
C ARG A 2 -9.79 -15.75 -29.52
N LYS A 3 -10.93 -15.59 -30.21
CA LYS A 3 -11.83 -14.42 -30.03
C LYS A 3 -12.87 -14.59 -28.90
N THR A 4 -13.16 -15.80 -28.46
CA THR A 4 -14.14 -16.09 -27.42
C THR A 4 -13.60 -15.89 -26.00
N LEU A 5 -12.28 -15.98 -25.80
CA LEU A 5 -11.66 -15.79 -24.46
C LEU A 5 -11.69 -14.31 -24.02
N GLY A 6 -11.54 -13.39 -24.98
CA GLY A 6 -11.56 -11.95 -24.67
C GLY A 6 -12.95 -11.44 -24.24
N ILE A 7 -14.03 -11.99 -24.78
CA ILE A 7 -15.40 -11.61 -24.45
C ILE A 7 -15.77 -12.15 -23.05
N ALA A 8 -15.34 -13.34 -22.70
CA ALA A 8 -15.60 -13.92 -21.37
C ALA A 8 -14.92 -13.14 -20.23
N ILE A 9 -13.71 -12.62 -20.46
CA ILE A 9 -12.99 -11.80 -19.47
C ILE A 9 -13.68 -10.44 -19.27
N ILE A 10 -14.18 -9.82 -20.35
CA ILE A 10 -14.91 -8.53 -20.27
C ILE A 10 -16.24 -8.71 -19.56
N ILE A 11 -16.95 -9.81 -19.75
CA ILE A 11 -18.23 -10.10 -19.10
C ILE A 11 -18.01 -10.38 -17.60
N LEU A 12 -16.95 -11.10 -17.22
CA LEU A 12 -16.61 -11.36 -15.80
C LEU A 12 -16.26 -10.09 -15.05
N LEU A 13 -15.53 -9.15 -15.65
CA LEU A 13 -15.23 -7.85 -15.05
C LEU A 13 -16.49 -6.97 -14.91
N GLY A 14 -17.41 -7.04 -15.86
CA GLY A 14 -18.67 -6.28 -15.81
C GLY A 14 -19.64 -6.76 -14.72
N LEU A 15 -19.65 -8.05 -14.39
CA LEU A 15 -20.50 -8.60 -13.33
C LEU A 15 -20.01 -8.22 -11.93
N SER A 16 -18.69 -8.17 -11.72
CA SER A 16 -18.10 -7.74 -10.44
C SER A 16 -18.30 -6.24 -10.15
N GLU A 17 -18.37 -5.40 -11.20
CA GLU A 17 -18.71 -3.96 -11.06
C GLU A 17 -20.15 -3.76 -10.57
N LEU A 18 -21.09 -4.60 -11.01
CA LEU A 18 -22.49 -4.55 -10.56
C LEU A 18 -22.65 -4.97 -9.10
N ALA A 19 -21.91 -5.98 -8.64
CA ALA A 19 -22.01 -6.49 -7.30
C ALA A 19 -21.43 -5.51 -6.26
N LEU A 20 -20.21 -5.05 -6.45
CA LEU A 20 -19.48 -4.18 -5.53
C LEU A 20 -19.91 -2.70 -5.60
N GLY A 21 -20.52 -2.30 -6.73
CA GLY A 21 -20.85 -0.92 -7.05
C GLY A 21 -19.65 -0.08 -7.50
N GLN A 22 -19.95 1.06 -8.13
CA GLN A 22 -18.93 1.92 -8.71
C GLN A 22 -17.87 2.38 -7.70
N THR A 23 -18.29 2.75 -6.48
CA THR A 23 -17.37 3.28 -5.46
C THR A 23 -16.32 2.26 -5.01
N GLY A 24 -16.67 0.98 -4.88
CA GLY A 24 -15.73 -0.07 -4.51
C GLY A 24 -14.70 -0.34 -5.61
N MET A 25 -15.15 -0.36 -6.88
CA MET A 25 -14.25 -0.51 -8.02
C MET A 25 -13.35 0.70 -8.20
N ASP A 26 -13.84 1.92 -7.96
CA ASP A 26 -13.03 3.14 -8.04
C ASP A 26 -11.96 3.16 -6.96
N ALA A 27 -12.28 2.75 -5.73
CA ALA A 27 -11.32 2.59 -4.65
C ALA A 27 -10.22 1.58 -5.03
N PHE A 28 -10.60 0.39 -5.50
CA PHE A 28 -9.64 -0.63 -5.93
C PHE A 28 -8.74 -0.15 -7.08
N LYS A 29 -9.34 0.40 -8.14
CA LYS A 29 -8.61 0.93 -9.31
C LYS A 29 -7.65 2.06 -8.92
N SER A 30 -8.03 2.91 -7.95
CA SER A 30 -7.16 4.00 -7.49
C SER A 30 -5.95 3.47 -6.74
N LEU A 31 -6.11 2.47 -5.87
CA LEU A 31 -5.00 1.81 -5.18
C LEU A 31 -4.07 1.05 -6.16
N LYS A 32 -4.63 0.43 -7.20
CA LYS A 32 -3.83 -0.16 -8.28
C LYS A 32 -3.02 0.88 -9.07
N LYS A 33 -3.51 2.13 -9.19
CA LYS A 33 -2.71 3.23 -9.76
C LYS A 33 -1.56 3.64 -8.84
N VAL A 34 -1.78 3.65 -7.51
CA VAL A 34 -0.69 3.90 -6.54
C VAL A 34 0.39 2.83 -6.70
N GLU A 35 0.03 1.54 -6.72
CA GLU A 35 0.94 0.43 -6.95
C GLU A 35 1.77 0.61 -8.23
N ALA A 36 1.11 0.86 -9.37
CA ALA A 36 1.78 1.07 -10.65
C ALA A 36 2.72 2.30 -10.64
N LYS A 37 2.38 3.37 -9.92
CA LYS A 37 3.25 4.54 -9.76
C LYS A 37 4.49 4.21 -8.94
N ILE A 38 4.36 3.42 -7.88
CA ILE A 38 5.48 2.95 -7.07
C ILE A 38 6.41 2.07 -7.91
N GLU A 39 5.86 1.12 -8.67
CA GLU A 39 6.62 0.24 -9.56
C GLU A 39 7.37 1.01 -10.66
N SER A 40 6.79 2.10 -11.15
CA SER A 40 7.45 3.00 -12.15
C SER A 40 8.46 3.97 -11.56
N GLY A 41 8.61 4.03 -10.24
CA GLY A 41 9.53 4.92 -9.53
C GLY A 41 8.92 6.30 -9.29
N VAL A 42 8.01 6.42 -8.31
CA VAL A 42 7.48 7.71 -7.87
C VAL A 42 8.50 8.43 -6.98
N SER A 43 8.65 9.76 -7.14
CA SER A 43 9.45 10.55 -6.21
C SER A 43 8.69 10.83 -4.91
N TYR A 44 9.43 11.13 -3.84
CA TYR A 44 8.84 11.51 -2.56
C TYR A 44 7.88 12.69 -2.69
N GLU A 45 8.27 13.73 -3.43
CA GLU A 45 7.47 14.94 -3.61
C GLU A 45 6.16 14.69 -4.36
N ALA A 46 6.14 13.71 -5.25
CA ALA A 46 4.94 13.35 -6.02
C ALA A 46 4.03 12.36 -5.29
N TYR A 47 4.55 11.63 -4.30
CA TYR A 47 3.83 10.55 -3.63
C TYR A 47 2.59 11.01 -2.88
N PRO A 48 2.59 12.12 -2.09
CA PRO A 48 1.40 12.61 -1.41
C PRO A 48 0.23 12.90 -2.34
N GLN A 49 0.52 13.46 -3.54
CA GLN A 49 -0.53 13.75 -4.54
C GLN A 49 -1.14 12.45 -5.10
N VAL A 50 -0.33 11.42 -5.32
CA VAL A 50 -0.81 10.11 -5.78
C VAL A 50 -1.69 9.46 -4.72
N LEU A 51 -1.35 9.59 -3.43
CA LEU A 51 -2.13 9.06 -2.32
C LEU A 51 -3.44 9.80 -2.10
N ALA A 52 -3.48 11.13 -2.26
CA ALA A 52 -4.66 11.95 -1.99
C ALA A 52 -5.88 11.49 -2.82
N ASP A 53 -5.70 11.23 -4.13
CA ASP A 53 -6.77 10.72 -5.00
C ASP A 53 -7.25 9.34 -4.55
N ALA A 54 -6.32 8.45 -4.21
CA ALA A 54 -6.66 7.11 -3.75
C ALA A 54 -7.37 7.14 -2.40
N LYS A 55 -6.88 7.94 -1.45
CA LYS A 55 -7.49 8.11 -0.13
C LYS A 55 -8.94 8.56 -0.23
N GLN A 56 -9.21 9.60 -1.03
CA GLN A 56 -10.57 10.10 -1.22
C GLN A 56 -11.52 8.99 -1.70
N LYS A 57 -11.11 8.17 -2.68
CA LYS A 57 -11.95 7.11 -3.22
C LYS A 57 -12.14 5.96 -2.25
N VAL A 58 -11.10 5.63 -1.48
CA VAL A 58 -11.18 4.62 -0.41
C VAL A 58 -12.14 5.07 0.67
N ASP A 59 -12.03 6.31 1.15
CA ASP A 59 -12.91 6.86 2.18
C ASP A 59 -14.38 6.85 1.70
N MET A 60 -14.65 7.31 0.48
CA MET A 60 -16.01 7.26 -0.12
C MET A 60 -16.57 5.84 -0.18
N PHE A 61 -15.75 4.85 -0.53
CA PHE A 61 -16.18 3.46 -0.53
C PHE A 61 -16.48 2.96 0.88
N LEU A 62 -15.58 3.20 1.85
CA LEU A 62 -15.73 2.72 3.24
C LEU A 62 -16.96 3.31 3.93
N GLU A 63 -17.38 4.51 3.58
CA GLU A 63 -18.60 5.15 4.06
C GLU A 63 -19.88 4.62 3.38
N SER A 64 -19.75 3.93 2.26
CA SER A 64 -20.88 3.43 1.48
C SER A 64 -21.56 2.21 2.14
N SER A 65 -22.82 1.97 1.79
CA SER A 65 -23.53 0.74 2.19
C SER A 65 -22.86 -0.52 1.62
N LYS A 66 -22.17 -0.41 0.50
CA LYS A 66 -21.46 -1.51 -0.15
C LYS A 66 -20.28 -2.04 0.69
N ALA A 67 -19.57 -1.17 1.40
CA ALA A 67 -18.50 -1.61 2.32
C ALA A 67 -19.05 -2.53 3.41
N LYS A 68 -20.27 -2.28 3.90
CA LYS A 68 -20.95 -3.14 4.88
C LYS A 68 -21.41 -4.48 4.28
N THR A 69 -21.79 -4.47 3.00
CA THR A 69 -22.21 -5.69 2.27
C THR A 69 -20.99 -6.58 1.95
N TYR A 70 -19.83 -5.98 1.67
CA TYR A 70 -18.59 -6.66 1.31
C TYR A 70 -17.47 -6.41 2.34
N PRO A 71 -17.61 -6.84 3.61
CA PRO A 71 -16.70 -6.46 4.69
C PRO A 71 -15.27 -6.96 4.48
N GLN A 72 -15.08 -8.12 3.85
CA GLN A 72 -13.76 -8.67 3.55
C GLN A 72 -13.03 -7.81 2.50
N PHE A 73 -13.73 -7.42 1.44
CA PHE A 73 -13.18 -6.52 0.44
C PHE A 73 -12.83 -5.16 1.05
N ALA A 74 -13.75 -4.58 1.84
CA ALA A 74 -13.53 -3.31 2.53
C ALA A 74 -12.32 -3.37 3.46
N TYR A 75 -12.14 -4.46 4.19
CA TYR A 75 -10.98 -4.69 5.05
C TYR A 75 -9.67 -4.66 4.25
N HIS A 76 -9.59 -5.37 3.12
CA HIS A 76 -8.38 -5.41 2.32
C HIS A 76 -8.07 -4.08 1.64
N ILE A 77 -9.08 -3.36 1.16
CA ILE A 77 -8.94 -2.02 0.58
C ILE A 77 -8.41 -1.03 1.63
N LYS A 78 -9.04 -1.00 2.82
CA LYS A 78 -8.59 -0.17 3.92
C LYS A 78 -7.15 -0.48 4.32
N THR A 79 -6.84 -1.76 4.51
CA THR A 79 -5.51 -2.19 4.96
C THR A 79 -4.43 -1.86 3.93
N ALA A 80 -4.72 -1.99 2.63
CA ALA A 80 -3.78 -1.56 1.58
C ALA A 80 -3.52 -0.04 1.65
N MET A 81 -4.57 0.76 1.84
CA MET A 81 -4.43 2.21 1.99
C MET A 81 -3.61 2.57 3.23
N ASP A 82 -3.87 1.91 4.36
CA ASP A 82 -3.13 2.12 5.61
C ASP A 82 -1.61 1.85 5.41
N TYR A 83 -1.23 0.81 4.66
CA TYR A 83 0.17 0.55 4.32
C TYR A 83 0.77 1.64 3.44
N TYR A 84 0.06 2.13 2.43
CA TYR A 84 0.57 3.23 1.61
C TYR A 84 0.76 4.52 2.40
N MET A 85 -0.16 4.85 3.32
CA MET A 85 0.01 5.98 4.24
C MET A 85 1.20 5.78 5.19
N THR A 86 1.38 4.56 5.70
CA THR A 86 2.57 4.22 6.53
C THR A 86 3.87 4.43 5.75
N ALA A 87 3.90 4.15 4.45
CA ALA A 87 5.08 4.41 3.61
C ALA A 87 5.38 5.92 3.49
N GLU A 88 4.33 6.76 3.38
CA GLU A 88 4.47 8.23 3.42
C GLU A 88 5.11 8.68 4.72
N ASP A 89 4.58 8.22 5.87
CA ASP A 89 5.11 8.56 7.19
C ASP A 89 6.58 8.11 7.36
N VAL A 90 6.94 6.93 6.84
CA VAL A 90 8.34 6.45 6.87
C VAL A 90 9.24 7.31 5.99
N TRP A 91 8.77 7.76 4.83
CA TRP A 91 9.50 8.71 3.99
C TRP A 91 9.68 10.06 4.68
N ASP A 92 8.65 10.57 5.37
CA ASP A 92 8.72 11.80 6.15
C ASP A 92 9.78 11.70 7.25
N ILE A 93 9.86 10.58 7.95
CA ILE A 93 10.91 10.33 8.94
C ILE A 93 12.29 10.42 8.29
N LYS A 94 12.49 9.81 7.10
CA LYS A 94 13.76 9.88 6.37
C LYS A 94 14.19 11.33 6.14
N PHE A 95 13.28 12.20 5.73
CA PHE A 95 13.60 13.62 5.44
C PHE A 95 13.78 14.46 6.71
N ASN A 96 12.98 14.22 7.73
CA ASN A 96 13.02 15.00 8.97
C ASN A 96 14.18 14.57 9.89
N CYS A 97 14.67 13.37 9.76
CA CYS A 97 15.70 12.77 10.61
C CYS A 97 17.05 12.58 9.89
N LYS A 98 17.30 13.32 8.83
CA LYS A 98 18.50 13.15 7.99
C LYS A 98 19.82 13.12 8.76
N ASP A 99 19.91 13.80 9.89
CA ASP A 99 21.09 13.85 10.75
C ASP A 99 21.32 12.56 11.55
N GLU A 100 20.29 11.70 11.71
CA GLU A 100 20.38 10.38 12.34
C GLU A 100 20.67 9.26 11.32
N PHE A 101 20.70 9.59 10.02
CA PHE A 101 20.91 8.63 8.95
C PHE A 101 22.37 8.55 8.52
N VAL A 102 22.84 7.33 8.32
CA VAL A 102 24.09 7.04 7.65
C VAL A 102 23.77 6.16 6.42
N MET A 103 23.90 6.68 5.22
CA MET A 103 23.70 5.93 3.96
C MET A 103 22.36 5.15 3.91
N GLU A 104 21.23 5.80 4.18
CA GLU A 104 19.89 5.18 4.26
C GLU A 104 19.66 4.25 5.47
N MET A 105 20.63 4.13 6.37
CA MET A 105 20.52 3.35 7.59
C MET A 105 20.20 4.24 8.77
N ILE A 106 19.34 3.76 9.66
CA ILE A 106 19.02 4.41 10.92
C ILE A 106 19.07 3.41 12.08
N GLY A 107 19.78 3.77 13.14
CA GLY A 107 19.87 2.92 14.33
C GLY A 107 18.51 2.72 14.99
N ILE A 108 18.14 1.49 15.34
CA ILE A 108 16.84 1.17 15.95
C ILE A 108 16.59 1.87 17.30
N ASN A 109 17.66 2.22 18.00
CA ASN A 109 17.62 2.87 19.31
C ASN A 109 17.61 4.41 19.21
N THR A 110 17.76 4.99 18.02
CA THR A 110 17.60 6.43 17.81
C THR A 110 16.14 6.85 17.96
N ASN A 111 15.88 8.14 18.07
CA ASN A 111 14.50 8.64 18.15
C ASN A 111 13.70 8.25 16.89
N CYS A 112 14.28 8.45 15.73
CA CYS A 112 13.63 8.17 14.44
C CYS A 112 13.53 6.66 14.15
N GLY A 113 14.51 5.85 14.57
CA GLY A 113 14.41 4.38 14.49
C GLY A 113 13.26 3.83 15.33
N ARG A 114 13.01 4.39 16.53
CA ARG A 114 11.84 4.04 17.33
C ARG A 114 10.52 4.47 16.70
N GLN A 115 10.48 5.60 15.98
CA GLN A 115 9.29 6.02 15.23
C GLN A 115 8.98 5.03 14.10
N ILE A 116 9.98 4.63 13.30
CA ILE A 116 9.81 3.62 12.24
C ILE A 116 9.25 2.32 12.83
N LYS A 117 9.78 1.85 13.97
CA LYS A 117 9.29 0.64 14.63
C LYS A 117 7.83 0.74 15.07
N ARG A 118 7.38 1.92 15.50
CA ARG A 118 5.97 2.16 15.89
C ARG A 118 5.03 2.17 14.69
N LEU A 119 5.44 2.79 13.60
CA LEU A 119 4.67 2.88 12.36
C LEU A 119 4.56 1.52 11.66
N TYR A 120 5.66 0.78 11.63
CA TYR A 120 5.72 -0.50 10.94
C TYR A 120 6.42 -1.56 11.81
N HIS A 121 5.63 -2.20 12.68
CA HIS A 121 6.14 -3.20 13.62
C HIS A 121 6.71 -4.47 12.97
N ASN A 122 6.38 -4.73 11.70
CA ASN A 122 6.98 -5.82 10.91
C ASN A 122 8.38 -5.48 10.37
N SER A 123 8.88 -4.25 10.61
CA SER A 123 10.22 -3.86 10.19
C SER A 123 11.27 -4.77 10.84
N LYS A 124 12.10 -5.38 10.00
CA LYS A 124 13.24 -6.20 10.47
C LYS A 124 14.47 -5.31 10.54
N ALA A 125 15.09 -5.27 11.72
CA ALA A 125 16.40 -4.66 11.86
C ALA A 125 17.47 -5.56 11.24
N GLU A 126 18.40 -4.96 10.55
CA GLU A 126 19.58 -5.62 9.99
C GLU A 126 20.76 -5.43 10.93
N ILE A 127 21.64 -6.43 10.98
CA ILE A 127 22.88 -6.38 11.78
C ILE A 127 24.04 -6.44 10.79
N LEU A 128 24.78 -5.33 10.69
CA LEU A 128 26.04 -5.33 9.93
C LEU A 128 27.17 -5.95 10.75
N PRO A 129 28.13 -6.60 10.08
CA PRO A 129 29.38 -7.00 10.71
C PRO A 129 30.12 -5.76 11.24
N GLY A 130 30.35 -5.71 12.54
CA GLY A 130 30.99 -4.57 13.22
C GLY A 130 30.17 -4.07 14.41
N ASN A 131 30.68 -3.09 15.13
CA ASN A 131 30.07 -2.58 16.37
C ASN A 131 28.99 -1.51 16.18
N LEU A 132 28.37 -1.41 14.98
CA LEU A 132 27.38 -0.37 14.66
C LEU A 132 25.98 -0.64 15.25
N GLY A 133 25.77 -1.84 15.82
CA GLY A 133 24.46 -2.23 16.38
C GLY A 133 23.41 -2.50 15.29
N PRO A 134 22.18 -2.88 15.69
CA PRO A 134 21.08 -3.11 14.77
C PRO A 134 20.51 -1.79 14.21
N PHE A 135 20.14 -1.79 12.92
CA PHE A 135 19.60 -0.62 12.21
C PHE A 135 18.50 -1.03 11.22
N TYR A 136 17.75 -0.04 10.75
CA TYR A 136 16.81 -0.18 9.63
C TYR A 136 17.43 0.37 8.35
N VAL A 137 17.33 -0.36 7.25
CA VAL A 137 17.57 0.14 5.90
C VAL A 137 16.23 0.62 5.36
N ILE A 138 16.08 1.93 5.14
CA ILE A 138 14.79 2.54 4.80
C ILE A 138 14.22 2.02 3.49
N SER A 139 15.05 1.81 2.47
CA SER A 139 14.59 1.22 1.21
C SER A 139 14.01 -0.18 1.39
N ASN A 140 14.54 -0.98 2.33
CA ASN A 140 14.01 -2.30 2.65
C ASN A 140 12.70 -2.20 3.46
N VAL A 141 12.61 -1.25 4.40
CA VAL A 141 11.36 -1.00 5.14
C VAL A 141 10.24 -0.60 4.18
N LEU A 142 10.48 0.37 3.30
CA LEU A 142 9.51 0.82 2.30
C LEU A 142 9.10 -0.32 1.34
N ARG A 143 10.08 -1.10 0.85
CA ARG A 143 9.79 -2.26 0.00
C ARG A 143 8.86 -3.26 0.69
N ASN A 144 9.08 -3.54 1.98
CA ASN A 144 8.24 -4.48 2.72
C ASN A 144 6.82 -3.92 2.91
N ILE A 145 6.68 -2.61 3.22
CA ILE A 145 5.38 -1.95 3.33
C ILE A 145 4.61 -2.03 1.99
N PHE A 146 5.27 -1.74 0.87
CA PHE A 146 4.65 -1.82 -0.45
C PHE A 146 4.26 -3.25 -0.83
N ASN A 147 5.08 -4.24 -0.47
CA ASN A 147 4.72 -5.65 -0.67
C ASN A 147 3.49 -6.05 0.16
N ASP A 148 3.39 -5.57 1.40
CA ASP A 148 2.22 -5.84 2.25
C ASP A 148 0.96 -5.18 1.67
N ALA A 149 1.04 -3.95 1.16
CA ALA A 149 -0.05 -3.29 0.45
C ALA A 149 -0.49 -4.08 -0.79
N SER A 150 0.47 -4.49 -1.63
CA SER A 150 0.23 -5.29 -2.85
C SER A 150 -0.46 -6.63 -2.53
N ASN A 151 -0.03 -7.30 -1.44
CA ASN A 151 -0.66 -8.53 -0.98
C ASN A 151 -2.14 -8.31 -0.57
N GLN A 152 -2.47 -7.17 0.04
CA GLN A 152 -3.86 -6.85 0.34
C GLN A 152 -4.68 -6.61 -0.93
N LEU A 153 -4.14 -5.90 -1.92
CA LEU A 153 -4.80 -5.69 -3.21
C LEU A 153 -5.01 -7.00 -3.97
N LYS A 154 -4.06 -7.94 -3.88
CA LYS A 154 -4.22 -9.27 -4.45
C LYS A 154 -5.41 -10.00 -3.80
N LYS A 155 -5.53 -10.01 -2.47
CA LYS A 155 -6.66 -10.61 -1.76
C LYS A 155 -7.99 -9.93 -2.13
N ALA A 156 -8.02 -8.60 -2.23
CA ALA A 156 -9.21 -7.89 -2.72
C ALA A 156 -9.59 -8.32 -4.14
N SER A 157 -8.60 -8.49 -5.03
CA SER A 157 -8.82 -8.98 -6.40
C SER A 157 -9.35 -10.41 -6.45
N GLU A 158 -8.96 -11.27 -5.52
CA GLU A 158 -9.46 -12.65 -5.43
C GLU A 158 -10.95 -12.68 -5.06
N ILE A 159 -11.40 -11.80 -4.17
CA ILE A 159 -12.82 -11.64 -3.82
C ILE A 159 -13.62 -11.23 -5.05
N LEU A 160 -13.13 -10.27 -5.86
CA LEU A 160 -13.79 -9.82 -7.09
C LEU A 160 -13.96 -10.93 -8.15
N LYS A 161 -13.17 -12.00 -8.08
CA LYS A 161 -13.24 -13.12 -9.03
C LYS A 161 -14.13 -14.25 -8.56
N SER A 162 -14.47 -14.28 -7.26
CA SER A 162 -15.26 -15.34 -6.64
C SER A 162 -16.77 -15.04 -6.63
N ASP A 163 -17.16 -13.77 -6.81
CA ASP A 163 -18.54 -13.30 -6.97
C ASP A 163 -18.93 -13.23 -8.48
#